data_7a09d0b954b8a5002c4ee5146827fb7e
#
_entry.id   7a09d0b954b8a5002c4ee5146827fb7e
#
_cell.length_a   1.000
_cell.length_b   1.000
_cell.length_c   1.000
_cell.angle_alpha   90.00
_cell.angle_beta   90.00
_cell.angle_gamma   90.00
#
_symmetry.space_group_name_H-M   'P 1'
#
loop_
_entity.id
_entity.type
_entity.pdbx_description
1 polymer ?
#
loop_
_entity_poly.entity_id
_entity_poly.type
_entity_poly.pdbx_seq_one_letter_code
_entity_poly.pdbx_strand_id
1 'polypeptide(L)'
;MIKKKTPYRILIFDDSEGIRSLLYGFFNKRGYEVFSFPNPAVCPISHEKTCPCPTGLACSDFILSDLNMPVQQGIDFLEKQKRKGCKCKNMALMSGDFTESDIVRAKSIGLVLFRKPFSITEILDWIERIEKTIDPDRKLADWFFEK
;
A
#
# COMPACT_ATOMS: atom_id res chain seq x y z
N MET A 1 -32.98 3.73 -4.60
CA MET A 1 -31.73 4.18 -5.26
C MET A 1 -30.55 3.49 -4.62
N ILE A 2 -29.76 2.77 -5.38
CA ILE A 2 -28.61 2.04 -4.86
C ILE A 2 -27.49 3.03 -4.61
N LYS A 3 -27.01 3.10 -3.35
CA LYS A 3 -25.89 3.95 -2.99
C LYS A 3 -24.60 3.34 -3.57
N LYS A 4 -23.85 4.13 -4.33
CA LYS A 4 -22.60 3.69 -4.95
C LYS A 4 -21.51 3.59 -3.87
N LYS A 5 -20.97 2.39 -3.64
CA LYS A 5 -19.88 2.19 -2.69
C LYS A 5 -18.58 2.75 -3.24
N THR A 6 -17.74 3.29 -2.37
CA THR A 6 -16.39 3.72 -2.72
C THR A 6 -15.52 2.48 -2.95
N PRO A 7 -14.90 2.35 -4.15
CA PRO A 7 -14.00 1.21 -4.40
C PRO A 7 -12.84 1.22 -3.43
N TYR A 8 -12.27 0.04 -3.16
CA TYR A 8 -11.02 -0.04 -2.42
C TYR A 8 -9.89 0.49 -3.31
N ARG A 9 -8.89 1.09 -2.68
CA ARG A 9 -7.73 1.65 -3.37
C ARG A 9 -6.45 1.08 -2.78
N ILE A 10 -5.51 0.72 -3.65
CA ILE A 10 -4.20 0.21 -3.26
C ILE A 10 -3.09 0.95 -4.01
N LEU A 11 -2.03 1.29 -3.28
CA LEU A 11 -0.79 1.79 -3.86
C LEU A 11 0.24 0.67 -3.82
N ILE A 12 0.87 0.39 -4.95
CA ILE A 12 1.82 -0.72 -5.11
C ILE A 12 3.17 -0.15 -5.53
N PHE A 13 4.23 -0.56 -4.81
CA PHE A 13 5.60 -0.14 -5.09
C PHE A 13 6.46 -1.38 -5.30
N ASP A 14 6.97 -1.57 -6.51
CA ASP A 14 7.86 -2.68 -6.85
C ASP A 14 8.64 -2.31 -8.10
N ASP A 15 9.95 -2.51 -8.11
CA ASP A 15 10.77 -2.18 -9.25
C ASP A 15 10.64 -3.20 -10.40
N SER A 16 10.04 -4.35 -10.14
CA SER A 16 9.75 -5.35 -11.18
C SER A 16 8.47 -5.00 -11.93
N GLU A 17 8.59 -4.70 -13.20
CA GLU A 17 7.44 -4.45 -14.06
C GLU A 17 6.49 -5.66 -14.11
N GLY A 18 7.07 -6.88 -14.12
CA GLY A 18 6.29 -8.10 -14.14
C GLY A 18 5.41 -8.27 -12.91
N ILE A 19 5.97 -7.98 -11.73
CA ILE A 19 5.21 -8.06 -10.48
C ILE A 19 4.16 -6.96 -10.42
N ARG A 20 4.50 -5.73 -10.83
CA ARG A 20 3.51 -4.64 -10.89
C ARG A 20 2.33 -5.00 -11.79
N SER A 21 2.61 -5.56 -12.97
CA SER A 21 1.57 -5.96 -13.91
C SER A 21 0.69 -7.07 -13.35
N LEU A 22 1.29 -8.07 -12.71
CA LEU A 22 0.56 -9.17 -12.09
C LEU A 22 -0.40 -8.66 -11.02
N LEU A 23 0.11 -7.84 -10.12
CA LEU A 23 -0.68 -7.30 -9.01
C LEU A 23 -1.75 -6.33 -9.52
N TYR A 24 -1.39 -5.49 -10.49
CA TYR A 24 -2.36 -4.59 -11.11
C TYR A 24 -3.55 -5.38 -11.67
N GLY A 25 -3.27 -6.43 -12.45
CA GLY A 25 -4.32 -7.25 -13.04
C GLY A 25 -5.21 -7.91 -11.99
N PHE A 26 -4.61 -8.43 -10.93
CA PHE A 26 -5.34 -9.07 -9.85
C PHE A 26 -6.29 -8.08 -9.15
N PHE A 27 -5.77 -6.94 -8.72
CA PHE A 27 -6.59 -5.98 -7.99
C PHE A 27 -7.61 -5.27 -8.88
N ASN A 28 -7.23 -5.00 -10.13
CA ASN A 28 -8.14 -4.38 -11.08
C ASN A 28 -9.37 -5.26 -11.33
N LYS A 29 -9.18 -6.57 -11.46
CA LYS A 29 -10.29 -7.51 -11.62
C LYS A 29 -11.21 -7.56 -10.41
N ARG A 30 -10.69 -7.28 -9.21
CA ARG A 30 -11.50 -7.20 -8.00
C ARG A 30 -12.23 -5.86 -7.85
N GLY A 31 -12.07 -4.95 -8.80
CA GLY A 31 -12.71 -3.65 -8.74
C GLY A 31 -11.95 -2.60 -7.93
N TYR A 32 -10.69 -2.83 -7.62
CA TYR A 32 -9.84 -1.86 -6.93
C TYR A 32 -9.40 -0.75 -7.87
N GLU A 33 -9.25 0.44 -7.31
CA GLU A 33 -8.43 1.48 -7.95
C GLU A 33 -6.97 1.17 -7.62
N VAL A 34 -6.14 0.96 -8.63
CA VAL A 34 -4.75 0.54 -8.45
C VAL A 34 -3.81 1.61 -8.99
N PHE A 35 -2.87 2.03 -8.16
CA PHE A 35 -1.78 2.91 -8.56
C PHE A 35 -0.47 2.19 -8.28
N SER A 36 0.34 1.95 -9.31
CA SER A 36 1.59 1.22 -9.16
C SER A 36 2.77 2.07 -9.60
N PHE A 37 3.87 1.94 -8.87
CA PHE A 37 5.07 2.76 -9.06
C PHE A 37 6.32 1.89 -8.96
N PRO A 38 7.37 2.17 -9.79
CA PRO A 38 8.61 1.41 -9.72
C PRO A 38 9.43 1.68 -8.45
N ASN A 39 9.19 2.82 -7.80
CA ASN A 39 9.84 3.17 -6.54
C ASN A 39 9.07 4.33 -5.89
N PRO A 40 9.32 4.63 -4.60
CA PRO A 40 8.57 5.68 -3.91
C PRO A 40 8.77 7.09 -4.48
N ALA A 41 9.91 7.38 -5.10
CA ALA A 41 10.22 8.74 -5.56
C ALA A 41 9.26 9.25 -6.65
N VAL A 42 8.61 8.35 -7.40
CA VAL A 42 7.65 8.75 -8.44
C VAL A 42 6.22 8.90 -7.93
N CYS A 43 5.99 8.61 -6.64
CA CYS A 43 4.67 8.79 -6.05
C CYS A 43 4.61 10.11 -5.28
N PRO A 44 3.57 10.94 -5.50
CA PRO A 44 3.47 12.23 -4.81
C PRO A 44 3.50 12.14 -3.28
N ILE A 45 3.03 11.04 -2.69
CA ILE A 45 2.99 10.91 -1.23
C ILE A 45 4.37 10.92 -0.59
N SER A 46 5.42 10.54 -1.33
CA SER A 46 6.79 10.50 -0.80
C SER A 46 7.42 11.88 -0.67
N HIS A 47 6.87 12.88 -1.35
CA HIS A 47 7.46 14.22 -1.43
C HIS A 47 6.93 15.19 -0.36
N GLU A 48 5.88 14.81 0.35
CA GLU A 48 5.30 15.66 1.39
C GLU A 48 6.02 15.43 2.73
N LYS A 49 6.28 16.52 3.45
CA LYS A 49 6.94 16.45 4.77
C LYS A 49 6.01 15.90 5.84
N THR A 50 4.73 16.23 5.74
CA THR A 50 3.68 15.71 6.60
C THR A 50 2.56 15.22 5.71
N CYS A 51 1.78 14.26 6.19
CA CYS A 51 0.66 13.73 5.43
C CYS A 51 -0.40 14.82 5.23
N PRO A 52 -0.72 15.18 3.96
CA PRO A 52 -1.72 16.21 3.70
C PRO A 52 -3.16 15.71 3.78
N CYS A 53 -3.37 14.44 4.04
CA CYS A 53 -4.72 13.88 4.13
C CYS A 53 -5.49 14.51 5.29
N PRO A 54 -6.76 14.91 5.07
CA PRO A 54 -7.59 15.41 6.14
C PRO A 54 -7.80 14.38 7.24
N THR A 55 -8.10 14.84 8.45
CA THR A 55 -8.39 13.95 9.57
C THR A 55 -9.52 12.99 9.19
N GLY A 56 -9.29 11.70 9.37
CA GLY A 56 -10.28 10.65 9.08
C GLY A 56 -10.35 10.20 7.64
N LEU A 57 -9.57 10.80 6.71
CA LEU A 57 -9.56 10.40 5.31
C LEU A 57 -8.15 9.93 4.93
N ALA A 58 -8.04 8.69 4.45
CA ALA A 58 -6.79 8.19 3.89
C ALA A 58 -6.77 8.41 2.37
N CYS A 59 -5.59 8.52 1.77
CA CYS A 59 -5.46 8.56 0.31
C CYS A 59 -5.47 7.16 -0.29
N SER A 60 -5.33 6.12 0.52
CA SER A 60 -5.43 4.73 0.08
C SER A 60 -5.87 3.84 1.25
N ASP A 61 -6.50 2.73 0.94
CA ASP A 61 -6.88 1.71 1.92
C ASP A 61 -5.72 0.78 2.24
N PHE A 62 -4.85 0.53 1.25
CA PHE A 62 -3.73 -0.40 1.35
C PHE A 62 -2.49 0.19 0.69
N ILE A 63 -1.33 -0.11 1.24
CA ILE A 63 -0.03 0.14 0.60
C ILE A 63 0.75 -1.17 0.63
N LEU A 64 1.20 -1.63 -0.54
CA LEU A 64 1.98 -2.85 -0.69
C LEU A 64 3.30 -2.50 -1.37
N SER A 65 4.41 -2.74 -0.70
CA SER A 65 5.74 -2.33 -1.19
C SER A 65 6.73 -3.47 -1.20
N ASP A 66 7.54 -3.54 -2.25
CA ASP A 66 8.75 -4.35 -2.24
C ASP A 66 9.72 -3.76 -1.20
N LEU A 67 10.48 -4.62 -0.55
CA LEU A 67 11.53 -4.19 0.38
C LEU A 67 12.71 -3.59 -0.38
N ASN A 68 13.16 -4.27 -1.43
CA ASN A 68 14.39 -3.92 -2.16
C ASN A 68 14.05 -3.16 -3.45
N MET A 69 14.18 -1.84 -3.40
CA MET A 69 13.94 -0.96 -4.54
C MET A 69 15.10 0.02 -4.69
N PRO A 70 15.38 0.48 -5.92
CA PRO A 70 16.32 1.58 -6.10
C PRO A 70 15.78 2.85 -5.44
N VAL A 71 16.64 3.78 -5.12
CA VAL A 71 16.34 5.09 -4.52
C VAL A 71 16.03 5.00 -3.03
N GLN A 72 15.09 4.14 -2.62
CA GLN A 72 14.71 4.00 -1.22
C GLN A 72 14.18 2.60 -0.94
N GLN A 73 14.63 1.99 0.14
CA GLN A 73 14.09 0.70 0.55
C GLN A 73 12.66 0.82 1.06
N GLY A 74 11.85 -0.22 0.81
CA GLY A 74 10.44 -0.21 1.18
C GLY A 74 10.19 0.01 2.66
N ILE A 75 10.98 -0.62 3.52
CA ILE A 75 10.81 -0.44 4.97
C ILE A 75 11.10 0.98 5.42
N ASP A 76 12.12 1.63 4.84
CA ASP A 76 12.44 3.03 5.13
C ASP A 76 11.30 3.93 4.65
N PHE A 77 10.77 3.66 3.47
CA PHE A 77 9.65 4.40 2.90
C PHE A 77 8.41 4.30 3.79
N LEU A 78 8.01 3.10 4.16
CA LEU A 78 6.80 2.91 4.95
C LEU A 78 6.93 3.45 6.37
N GLU A 79 8.10 3.29 7.00
CA GLU A 79 8.37 3.88 8.31
C GLU A 79 8.26 5.41 8.25
N LYS A 80 8.83 6.00 7.19
CA LYS A 80 8.76 7.43 6.98
C LYS A 80 7.32 7.90 6.77
N GLN A 81 6.51 7.15 6.02
CA GLN A 81 5.10 7.47 5.83
C GLN A 81 4.35 7.47 7.16
N LYS A 82 4.60 6.50 8.02
CA LYS A 82 3.98 6.46 9.34
C LYS A 82 4.38 7.65 10.20
N ARG A 83 5.67 8.05 10.16
CA ARG A 83 6.16 9.22 10.89
C ARG A 83 5.54 10.53 10.39
N LYS A 84 5.20 10.60 9.11
CA LYS A 84 4.52 11.76 8.52
C LYS A 84 3.04 11.84 8.91
N GLY A 85 2.53 10.83 9.60
CA GLY A 85 1.12 10.78 9.98
C GLY A 85 0.20 10.23 8.91
N CYS A 86 0.71 9.35 8.04
CA CYS A 86 -0.09 8.71 6.98
C CYS A 86 -1.34 8.05 7.56
N LYS A 87 -2.48 8.31 6.94
CA LYS A 87 -3.78 7.79 7.39
C LYS A 87 -4.06 6.37 6.90
N CYS A 88 -3.27 5.85 5.96
CA CYS A 88 -3.40 4.47 5.50
C CYS A 88 -2.96 3.53 6.63
N LYS A 89 -3.85 2.65 7.06
CA LYS A 89 -3.61 1.76 8.20
C LYS A 89 -3.05 0.40 7.78
N ASN A 90 -3.14 0.05 6.51
CA ASN A 90 -2.87 -1.31 6.05
C ASN A 90 -1.68 -1.31 5.10
N MET A 91 -0.51 -1.55 5.66
CA MET A 91 0.75 -1.53 4.92
C MET A 91 1.44 -2.88 5.00
N ALA A 92 2.00 -3.33 3.88
CA ALA A 92 2.71 -4.59 3.78
C ALA A 92 4.00 -4.45 2.99
N LEU A 93 4.96 -5.33 3.31
CA LEU A 93 6.23 -5.46 2.58
C LEU A 93 6.31 -6.83 1.92
N MET A 94 6.96 -6.87 0.76
CA MET A 94 7.27 -8.10 0.03
C MET A 94 8.78 -8.23 -0.12
N SER A 95 9.34 -9.43 0.09
CA SER A 95 10.77 -9.68 -0.17
C SER A 95 11.06 -11.17 -0.24
N GLY A 96 12.08 -11.54 -1.01
CA GLY A 96 12.61 -12.90 -1.02
C GLY A 96 13.56 -13.20 0.15
N ASP A 97 14.07 -12.16 0.81
CA ASP A 97 15.14 -12.30 1.79
C ASP A 97 15.05 -11.31 2.96
N PHE A 98 13.96 -11.37 3.73
CA PHE A 98 13.87 -10.59 4.95
C PHE A 98 14.95 -11.03 5.95
N THR A 99 15.73 -10.06 6.45
CA THR A 99 16.63 -10.32 7.57
C THR A 99 15.84 -10.33 8.88
N GLU A 100 16.44 -10.85 9.96
CA GLU A 100 15.81 -10.79 11.28
C GLU A 100 15.55 -9.35 11.71
N SER A 101 16.48 -8.45 11.39
CA SER A 101 16.34 -7.01 11.65
C SER A 101 15.12 -6.42 10.93
N ASP A 102 14.94 -6.80 9.66
CA ASP A 102 13.78 -6.35 8.88
C ASP A 102 12.48 -6.81 9.52
N ILE A 103 12.43 -8.08 9.96
CA ILE A 103 11.23 -8.67 10.55
C ILE A 103 10.86 -7.95 11.85
N VAL A 104 11.85 -7.75 12.74
CA VAL A 104 11.63 -7.07 14.01
C VAL A 104 11.16 -5.64 13.78
N ARG A 105 11.82 -4.92 12.89
CA ARG A 105 11.50 -3.54 12.57
C ARG A 105 10.10 -3.41 11.98
N ALA A 106 9.76 -4.28 11.02
CA ALA A 106 8.45 -4.27 10.38
C ALA A 106 7.33 -4.54 11.39
N LYS A 107 7.52 -5.53 12.26
CA LYS A 107 6.54 -5.85 13.31
C LYS A 107 6.36 -4.70 14.28
N SER A 108 7.43 -4.00 14.62
CA SER A 108 7.36 -2.89 15.57
C SER A 108 6.52 -1.72 15.06
N ILE A 109 6.38 -1.58 13.75
CA ILE A 109 5.57 -0.52 13.14
C ILE A 109 4.30 -1.05 12.48
N GLY A 110 3.96 -2.32 12.71
CA GLY A 110 2.69 -2.88 12.28
C GLY A 110 2.58 -3.25 10.80
N LEU A 111 3.70 -3.56 10.15
CA LEU A 111 3.68 -3.99 8.75
C LEU A 111 3.42 -5.49 8.65
N VAL A 112 2.67 -5.87 7.62
CA VAL A 112 2.48 -7.28 7.24
C VAL A 112 3.60 -7.66 6.27
N LEU A 113 4.08 -8.91 6.33
CA LEU A 113 5.19 -9.39 5.51
C LEU A 113 4.74 -10.52 4.60
N PHE A 114 5.08 -10.41 3.31
CA PHE A 114 4.88 -11.48 2.34
C PHE A 114 6.23 -11.89 1.77
N ARG A 115 6.56 -13.18 1.86
CA ARG A 115 7.80 -13.71 1.27
C ARG A 115 7.60 -14.00 -0.21
N LYS A 116 8.55 -13.59 -1.03
CA LYS A 116 8.59 -13.95 -2.44
C LYS A 116 9.31 -15.31 -2.60
N PRO A 117 8.85 -16.21 -3.45
CA PRO A 117 7.62 -16.10 -4.23
C PRO A 117 6.40 -16.27 -3.34
N PHE A 118 5.43 -15.37 -3.47
CA PHE A 118 4.18 -15.47 -2.73
C PHE A 118 3.08 -16.03 -3.63
N SER A 119 2.06 -16.65 -3.02
CA SER A 119 0.86 -17.00 -3.75
C SER A 119 -0.13 -15.84 -3.67
N ILE A 120 -0.94 -15.68 -4.70
CA ILE A 120 -2.00 -14.69 -4.71
C ILE A 120 -2.98 -14.93 -3.54
N THR A 121 -3.13 -16.19 -3.11
CA THR A 121 -3.98 -16.55 -1.98
C THR A 121 -3.56 -15.86 -0.69
N GLU A 122 -2.26 -15.71 -0.44
CA GLU A 122 -1.77 -15.04 0.76
C GLU A 122 -2.19 -13.56 0.78
N ILE A 123 -2.06 -12.89 -0.36
CA ILE A 123 -2.47 -11.49 -0.48
C ILE A 123 -3.99 -11.38 -0.38
N LEU A 124 -4.72 -12.29 -1.02
CA LEU A 124 -6.17 -12.34 -0.97
C LEU A 124 -6.68 -12.49 0.46
N ASP A 125 -6.08 -13.41 1.24
CA ASP A 125 -6.47 -13.61 2.64
C ASP A 125 -6.29 -12.33 3.45
N TRP A 126 -5.19 -11.61 3.21
CA TRP A 126 -4.91 -10.34 3.88
C TRP A 126 -5.98 -9.30 3.56
N ILE A 127 -6.22 -9.05 2.25
CA ILE A 127 -7.17 -8.00 1.86
C ILE A 127 -8.60 -8.34 2.25
N GLU A 128 -9.01 -9.61 2.18
CA GLU A 128 -10.37 -9.99 2.56
C GLU A 128 -10.64 -9.75 4.04
N ARG A 129 -9.66 -10.03 4.91
CA ARG A 129 -9.80 -9.77 6.33
C ARG A 129 -9.93 -8.28 6.61
N ILE A 130 -9.17 -7.45 5.90
CA ILE A 130 -9.18 -6.00 6.09
C ILE A 130 -10.44 -5.37 5.46
N GLU A 131 -10.88 -5.85 4.30
CA GLU A 131 -12.07 -5.33 3.62
C GLU A 131 -13.29 -5.33 4.54
N LYS A 132 -13.41 -6.35 5.39
CA LYS A 132 -14.52 -6.46 6.34
C LYS A 132 -14.53 -5.35 7.38
N THR A 133 -13.40 -4.71 7.62
CA THR A 133 -13.26 -3.65 8.62
C THR A 133 -13.39 -2.25 8.01
N ILE A 134 -13.41 -2.14 6.70
CA ILE A 134 -13.43 -0.85 5.99
C ILE A 134 -14.89 -0.46 5.72
N ASP A 135 -15.25 0.77 6.13
CA ASP A 135 -16.57 1.32 5.83
C ASP A 135 -16.72 1.52 4.31
N PRO A 136 -17.69 0.87 3.67
CA PRO A 136 -17.88 1.01 2.22
C PRO A 136 -18.32 2.42 1.79
N ASP A 137 -18.81 3.22 2.72
CA ASP A 137 -19.26 4.58 2.46
C ASP A 137 -18.20 5.63 2.79
N ARG A 138 -17.01 5.21 3.25
CA ARG A 138 -15.92 6.14 3.52
C ARG A 138 -15.53 6.89 2.24
N LYS A 139 -14.94 8.06 2.42
CA LYS A 139 -14.34 8.81 1.32
C LYS A 139 -12.83 8.69 1.41
N LEU A 140 -12.17 8.66 0.26
CA LEU A 140 -10.72 8.68 0.17
C LEU A 140 -10.25 10.07 -0.22
N ALA A 141 -9.08 10.45 0.29
CA ALA A 141 -8.45 11.72 -0.07
C ALA A 141 -7.83 11.60 -1.46
N ASP A 142 -8.06 12.60 -2.31
CA ASP A 142 -7.61 12.58 -3.71
C ASP A 142 -6.59 13.69 -4.02
N TRP A 143 -5.95 14.23 -3.00
CA TRP A 143 -5.06 15.37 -3.15
C TRP A 143 -3.95 15.17 -4.20
N PHE A 144 -3.46 13.95 -4.35
CA PHE A 144 -2.37 13.68 -5.28
C PHE A 144 -2.81 13.54 -6.74
N PHE A 145 -4.12 13.54 -7.00
CA PHE A 145 -4.65 13.59 -8.35
C PHE A 145 -4.84 15.02 -8.83
N GLU A 146 -4.92 15.95 -7.91
CA GLU A 146 -5.14 17.36 -8.21
C GLU A 146 -3.81 18.01 -8.54
N LYS A 147 -3.73 18.63 -9.68
CA LYS A 147 -2.55 19.36 -10.11
C LYS A 147 -2.87 20.85 -10.24
#